data_6d77256fb12faa0957743d0edebcf5be
#
_entry.id   6d77256fb12faa0957743d0edebcf5be
#
_cell.length_a   1.000
_cell.length_b   1.000
_cell.length_c   1.000
_cell.angle_alpha   90.00
_cell.angle_beta   90.00
_cell.angle_gamma   90.00
#
_symmetry.space_group_name_H-M   'P 1'
#
loop_
_entity.id
_entity.type
_entity.pdbx_description
1 polymer ?
#
loop_
_entity_poly.entity_id
_entity_poly.type
_entity_poly.pdbx_seq_one_letter_code
_entity_poly.pdbx_strand_id
1 'polypeptide(L)'
;MEPPSAGADFDSIRDAKLDLFKAIPGADPNRYVRGQYEGYREIEGVDPKSTTETFVGLRLDIMNWRWSGVPFFIRAGKQLAEKVTEVRVVLQSPPPVGIGGGPIPATDEIVLRIDPDPGACILLEAKQPGEEKLRRVHLDLLFKQQFGDQPGPYERLLADALAGNQQRFAREDSIIETWRIVQPLIDNPCELEYYRVGSWGPEGASNLMHGYGGWRRPWLPERAPEPVAAS
;
A
#
# COMPACT_ATOMS: atom_id res chain seq x y z
N MET A 1 9.65 2.88 10.47
CA MET A 1 10.48 3.84 11.23
C MET A 1 11.06 3.16 12.44
N GLU A 2 12.12 3.70 12.99
CA GLU A 2 12.62 3.27 14.28
C GLU A 2 11.62 3.64 15.37
N PRO A 3 11.44 2.79 16.40
CA PRO A 3 10.67 3.21 17.56
C PRO A 3 11.37 4.40 18.23
N PRO A 4 10.65 5.41 18.69
CA PRO A 4 11.25 6.52 19.40
C PRO A 4 11.97 6.04 20.66
N SER A 5 13.11 6.64 20.98
CA SER A 5 14.02 6.20 22.04
C SER A 5 13.55 6.53 23.48
N ALA A 6 12.62 7.43 23.62
CA ALA A 6 12.02 7.80 24.91
C ALA A 6 10.52 7.59 24.84
N GLY A 7 9.91 7.21 25.95
CA GLY A 7 8.47 6.89 26.05
C GLY A 7 7.65 7.85 25.20
N ALA A 8 6.80 7.30 24.38
CA ALA A 8 6.18 7.88 23.18
C ALA A 8 5.49 9.23 23.43
N ASP A 9 6.26 10.30 23.56
CA ASP A 9 5.70 11.61 23.32
C ASP A 9 5.46 11.76 21.80
N PHE A 10 4.57 12.66 21.49
CA PHE A 10 4.09 12.81 20.13
C PHE A 10 5.17 13.38 19.20
N ASP A 11 6.06 14.23 19.70
CA ASP A 11 7.12 14.85 18.88
C ASP A 11 8.21 13.85 18.54
N SER A 12 8.56 12.93 19.44
CA SER A 12 9.53 11.86 19.14
C SER A 12 9.03 10.91 18.03
N ILE A 13 7.72 10.69 17.92
CA ILE A 13 7.13 9.92 16.80
C ILE A 13 7.26 10.70 15.48
N ARG A 14 7.05 12.01 15.51
CA ARG A 14 7.20 12.89 14.34
C ARG A 14 8.65 12.94 13.86
N ASP A 15 9.59 13.04 14.80
CA ASP A 15 11.02 13.04 14.49
C ASP A 15 11.44 11.71 13.87
N ALA A 16 11.01 10.58 14.41
CA ALA A 16 11.30 9.27 13.83
C ALA A 16 10.70 9.10 12.41
N LYS A 17 9.54 9.72 12.12
CA LYS A 17 8.98 9.76 10.76
C LYS A 17 9.83 10.61 9.83
N LEU A 18 10.26 11.79 10.30
CA LEU A 18 11.11 12.69 9.52
C LEU A 18 12.44 12.03 9.17
N ASP A 19 13.08 11.36 10.14
CA ASP A 19 14.33 10.63 9.92
C ASP A 19 14.17 9.51 8.89
N LEU A 20 13.00 8.83 8.89
CA LEU A 20 12.69 7.87 7.86
C LEU A 20 12.62 8.52 6.47
N PHE A 21 11.92 9.65 6.32
CA PHE A 21 11.81 10.36 5.04
C PHE A 21 13.18 10.86 4.56
N LYS A 22 14.02 11.37 5.45
CA LYS A 22 15.40 11.75 5.11
C LYS A 22 16.26 10.58 4.62
N ALA A 23 15.98 9.37 5.10
CA ALA A 23 16.66 8.15 4.66
C ALA A 23 16.18 7.63 3.29
N ILE A 24 15.14 8.22 2.70
CA ILE A 24 14.67 7.90 1.35
C ILE A 24 15.38 8.83 0.37
N PRO A 25 16.19 8.31 -0.58
CA PRO A 25 16.76 9.14 -1.64
C PRO A 25 15.67 9.70 -2.55
N GLY A 26 16.01 10.64 -3.43
CA GLY A 26 15.11 11.04 -4.51
C GLY A 26 14.67 9.83 -5.32
N ALA A 27 13.39 9.79 -5.68
CA ALA A 27 12.83 8.69 -6.46
C ALA A 27 13.53 8.59 -7.84
N ASP A 28 13.84 7.37 -8.26
CA ASP A 28 14.50 7.10 -9.54
C ASP A 28 13.47 7.12 -10.68
N PRO A 29 13.60 8.03 -11.68
CA PRO A 29 12.70 8.06 -12.83
C PRO A 29 12.66 6.77 -13.64
N ASN A 30 13.71 5.93 -13.58
CA ASN A 30 13.73 4.62 -14.25
C ASN A 30 12.93 3.54 -13.50
N ARG A 31 12.48 3.85 -12.29
CA ARG A 31 11.66 2.97 -11.44
C ARG A 31 10.30 3.59 -11.16
N TYR A 32 9.78 4.27 -12.15
CA TYR A 32 8.53 5.01 -12.10
C TYR A 32 7.73 4.78 -13.38
N VAL A 33 6.43 4.61 -13.24
CA VAL A 33 5.47 4.52 -14.33
C VAL A 33 4.31 5.46 -14.01
N ARG A 34 3.95 6.28 -14.98
CA ARG A 34 2.76 7.14 -14.91
C ARG A 34 1.76 6.74 -15.98
N GLY A 35 0.50 6.79 -15.61
CA GLY A 35 -0.56 6.40 -16.54
C GLY A 35 -1.75 7.35 -16.53
N GLN A 36 -2.54 7.31 -17.60
CA GLN A 36 -3.81 8.01 -17.69
C GLN A 36 -4.86 7.03 -18.18
N TYR A 37 -6.02 6.96 -17.51
CA TYR A 37 -7.09 6.07 -17.98
C TYR A 37 -7.74 6.60 -19.26
N GLU A 38 -8.17 5.69 -20.12
CA GLU A 38 -8.89 5.97 -21.35
C GLU A 38 -10.20 6.73 -21.03
N GLY A 39 -10.45 7.85 -21.71
CA GLY A 39 -11.60 8.73 -21.47
C GLY A 39 -11.36 9.86 -20.45
N TYR A 40 -10.17 9.95 -19.81
CA TYR A 40 -9.89 11.05 -18.86
C TYR A 40 -10.01 12.44 -19.50
N ARG A 41 -9.55 12.60 -20.74
CA ARG A 41 -9.59 13.88 -21.49
C ARG A 41 -10.98 14.27 -21.99
N GLU A 42 -11.95 13.36 -21.88
CA GLU A 42 -13.34 13.58 -22.26
C GLU A 42 -14.18 14.13 -21.08
N ILE A 43 -13.58 14.19 -19.88
CA ILE A 43 -14.26 14.72 -18.69
C ILE A 43 -14.36 16.23 -18.79
N GLU A 44 -15.53 16.77 -18.46
CA GLU A 44 -15.77 18.19 -18.41
C GLU A 44 -14.76 18.91 -17.51
N GLY A 45 -14.15 19.99 -18.02
CA GLY A 45 -13.12 20.76 -17.31
C GLY A 45 -11.69 20.21 -17.44
N VAL A 46 -11.48 19.09 -18.13
CA VAL A 46 -10.13 18.56 -18.43
C VAL A 46 -9.68 19.09 -19.81
N ASP A 47 -8.44 19.58 -19.86
CA ASP A 47 -7.82 19.95 -21.13
C ASP A 47 -7.70 18.71 -22.03
N PRO A 48 -8.19 18.73 -23.28
CA PRO A 48 -8.05 17.60 -24.22
C PRO A 48 -6.61 17.16 -24.50
N LYS A 49 -5.65 18.01 -24.21
CA LYS A 49 -4.20 17.72 -24.32
C LYS A 49 -3.54 17.42 -22.97
N SER A 50 -4.31 17.28 -21.90
CA SER A 50 -3.78 17.04 -20.56
C SER A 50 -2.87 15.82 -20.54
N THR A 51 -1.71 15.98 -19.93
CA THR A 51 -0.76 14.90 -19.62
C THR A 51 -0.73 14.56 -18.14
N THR A 52 -1.74 15.01 -17.38
CA THR A 52 -1.87 14.71 -15.96
C THR A 52 -2.04 13.21 -15.76
N GLU A 53 -1.22 12.64 -14.93
CA GLU A 53 -1.33 11.24 -14.56
C GLU A 53 -2.54 10.99 -13.65
N THR A 54 -3.24 9.91 -13.93
CA THR A 54 -4.31 9.35 -13.10
C THR A 54 -3.90 8.03 -12.44
N PHE A 55 -2.66 7.60 -12.72
CA PHE A 55 -2.02 6.41 -12.15
C PHE A 55 -0.55 6.68 -11.92
N VAL A 56 -0.05 6.16 -10.83
CA VAL A 56 1.36 6.12 -10.50
C VAL A 56 1.74 4.73 -10.00
N GLY A 57 2.83 4.21 -10.53
CA GLY A 57 3.55 3.06 -9.98
C GLY A 57 5.00 3.47 -9.76
N LEU A 58 5.55 3.23 -8.58
CA LEU A 58 6.96 3.54 -8.31
C LEU A 58 7.56 2.58 -7.30
N ARG A 59 8.89 2.46 -7.36
CA ARG A 59 9.69 1.78 -6.37
C ARG A 59 10.56 2.78 -5.62
N LEU A 60 10.52 2.70 -4.29
CA LEU A 60 11.40 3.43 -3.39
C LEU A 60 12.29 2.46 -2.63
N ASP A 61 13.47 2.93 -2.24
CA ASP A 61 14.37 2.23 -1.34
C ASP A 61 14.61 3.13 -0.10
N ILE A 62 14.76 2.55 1.08
CA ILE A 62 15.01 3.28 2.32
C ILE A 62 16.42 2.94 2.79
N MET A 63 17.28 3.95 2.82
CA MET A 63 18.72 3.80 3.06
C MET A 63 19.03 3.92 4.56
N ASN A 64 18.46 3.02 5.37
CA ASN A 64 18.81 2.86 6.77
C ASN A 64 19.07 1.38 7.10
N TRP A 65 19.63 1.09 8.26
CA TRP A 65 20.01 -0.28 8.64
C TRP A 65 18.83 -1.25 8.69
N ARG A 66 17.62 -0.77 9.06
CA ARG A 66 16.41 -1.60 9.18
C ARG A 66 15.85 -2.03 7.83
N TRP A 67 15.86 -1.13 6.85
CA TRP A 67 15.17 -1.30 5.58
C TRP A 67 16.11 -1.46 4.39
N SER A 68 17.42 -1.44 4.62
CA SER A 68 18.39 -1.63 3.54
C SER A 68 18.15 -2.95 2.81
N GLY A 69 18.01 -2.87 1.49
CA GLY A 69 17.72 -4.01 0.63
C GLY A 69 16.24 -4.42 0.54
N VAL A 70 15.34 -3.77 1.29
CA VAL A 70 13.90 -4.00 1.20
C VAL A 70 13.29 -3.01 0.20
N PRO A 71 12.72 -3.47 -0.92
CA PRO A 71 12.06 -2.59 -1.89
C PRO A 71 10.66 -2.20 -1.40
N PHE A 72 10.30 -0.94 -1.63
CA PHE A 72 8.97 -0.41 -1.36
C PHE A 72 8.29 -0.08 -2.68
N PHE A 73 7.24 -0.81 -3.01
CA PHE A 73 6.45 -0.59 -4.21
C PHE A 73 5.17 0.16 -3.85
N ILE A 74 4.90 1.24 -4.54
CA ILE A 74 3.69 2.04 -4.36
C ILE A 74 2.92 2.02 -5.68
N ARG A 75 1.63 1.75 -5.61
CA ARG A 75 0.70 1.86 -6.72
C ARG A 75 -0.53 2.63 -6.27
N ALA A 76 -0.88 3.65 -7.00
CA ALA A 76 -2.11 4.40 -6.79
C ALA A 76 -2.71 4.81 -8.14
N GLY A 77 -4.03 4.82 -8.25
CA GLY A 77 -4.68 5.22 -9.50
C GLY A 77 -6.17 5.43 -9.36
N LYS A 78 -6.72 6.12 -10.35
CA LYS A 78 -8.15 6.33 -10.52
C LYS A 78 -8.71 5.25 -11.45
N GLN A 79 -9.99 4.96 -11.35
CA GLN A 79 -10.69 4.00 -12.23
C GLN A 79 -10.01 2.62 -12.31
N LEU A 80 -9.33 2.19 -11.24
CA LEU A 80 -8.79 0.85 -11.14
C LEU A 80 -9.92 -0.18 -10.94
N ALA A 81 -9.58 -1.46 -11.05
CA ALA A 81 -10.52 -2.57 -10.92
C ALA A 81 -11.27 -2.59 -9.58
N GLU A 82 -10.59 -2.17 -8.50
CA GLU A 82 -11.16 -2.10 -7.16
C GLU A 82 -10.76 -0.79 -6.47
N LYS A 83 -11.68 -0.23 -5.68
CA LYS A 83 -11.39 0.90 -4.79
C LYS A 83 -10.95 0.35 -3.44
N VAL A 84 -9.64 0.26 -3.24
CA VAL A 84 -9.05 -0.28 -2.01
C VAL A 84 -7.73 0.43 -1.70
N THR A 85 -7.47 0.61 -0.41
CA THR A 85 -6.18 1.07 0.09
C THR A 85 -5.66 0.02 1.07
N GLU A 86 -4.53 -0.58 0.76
CA GLU A 86 -3.88 -1.57 1.63
C GLU A 86 -2.37 -1.39 1.67
N VAL A 87 -1.77 -1.84 2.76
CA VAL A 87 -0.32 -2.04 2.88
C VAL A 87 -0.09 -3.54 2.98
N ARG A 88 0.76 -4.07 2.13
CA ARG A 88 1.12 -5.48 2.11
C ARG A 88 2.61 -5.68 2.40
N VAL A 89 2.89 -6.44 3.43
CA VAL A 89 4.25 -6.85 3.80
C VAL A 89 4.43 -8.29 3.36
N VAL A 90 5.31 -8.50 2.38
CA VAL A 90 5.68 -9.83 1.90
C VAL A 90 6.93 -10.25 2.66
N LEU A 91 6.85 -11.34 3.41
CA LEU A 91 7.97 -11.83 4.21
C LEU A 91 9.00 -12.55 3.31
N GLN A 92 10.19 -12.77 3.82
CA GLN A 92 11.20 -13.53 3.10
C GLN A 92 10.75 -14.99 2.91
N SER A 93 11.13 -15.59 1.79
CA SER A 93 10.89 -17.01 1.59
C SER A 93 11.58 -17.83 2.69
N PRO A 94 10.88 -18.82 3.26
CA PRO A 94 11.50 -19.70 4.23
C PRO A 94 12.66 -20.49 3.57
N PRO A 95 13.66 -20.91 4.33
CA PRO A 95 14.67 -21.82 3.82
C PRO A 95 14.00 -23.06 3.22
N PRO A 96 14.56 -23.68 2.17
CA PRO A 96 14.05 -24.91 1.61
C PRO A 96 14.27 -26.07 2.60
N VAL A 97 13.48 -26.12 3.65
CA VAL A 97 13.43 -27.25 4.59
C VAL A 97 12.56 -28.29 3.95
N GLY A 98 13.11 -29.48 3.70
CA GLY A 98 12.47 -30.61 3.01
C GLY A 98 11.24 -31.20 3.72
N ILE A 99 10.24 -30.37 4.02
CA ILE A 99 8.93 -30.82 4.43
C ILE A 99 8.22 -31.28 3.15
N GLY A 100 8.14 -32.63 2.97
CA GLY A 100 7.33 -33.24 1.94
C GLY A 100 7.86 -33.24 0.50
N GLY A 101 9.12 -32.88 0.23
CA GLY A 101 9.69 -32.93 -1.13
C GLY A 101 8.94 -32.06 -2.17
N GLY A 102 8.08 -31.16 -1.71
CA GLY A 102 7.26 -30.31 -2.56
C GLY A 102 7.96 -29.02 -3.03
N PRO A 103 7.29 -28.21 -3.85
CA PRO A 103 7.81 -26.91 -4.29
C PRO A 103 8.07 -26.00 -3.09
N ILE A 104 9.00 -25.04 -3.27
CA ILE A 104 9.28 -24.01 -2.24
C ILE A 104 7.95 -23.37 -1.83
N PRO A 105 7.64 -23.30 -0.52
CA PRO A 105 6.41 -22.70 -0.04
C PRO A 105 6.27 -21.23 -0.51
N ALA A 106 5.04 -20.80 -0.72
CA ALA A 106 4.79 -19.39 -0.98
C ALA A 106 5.19 -18.55 0.25
N THR A 107 5.59 -17.31 0.02
CA THR A 107 5.95 -16.40 1.10
C THR A 107 4.73 -16.07 1.96
N ASP A 108 4.91 -16.00 3.26
CA ASP A 108 3.89 -15.49 4.16
C ASP A 108 3.72 -13.98 3.96
N GLU A 109 2.51 -13.49 4.20
CA GLU A 109 2.18 -12.10 3.96
C GLU A 109 1.34 -11.53 5.11
N ILE A 110 1.56 -10.24 5.42
CA ILE A 110 0.70 -9.47 6.32
C ILE A 110 0.06 -8.36 5.48
N VAL A 111 -1.26 -8.29 5.50
CA VAL A 111 -2.03 -7.27 4.79
C VAL A 111 -2.76 -6.41 5.79
N LEU A 112 -2.57 -5.11 5.70
CA LEU A 112 -3.30 -4.11 6.48
C LEU A 112 -4.18 -3.33 5.49
N ARG A 113 -5.50 -3.52 5.56
CA ARG A 113 -6.45 -2.76 4.76
C ARG A 113 -6.87 -1.52 5.52
N ILE A 114 -6.79 -0.38 4.83
CA ILE A 114 -7.12 0.94 5.37
C ILE A 114 -8.52 1.36 4.93
N ASP A 115 -8.86 1.13 3.65
CA ASP A 115 -10.15 1.52 3.05
C ASP A 115 -10.52 0.52 1.92
N PRO A 116 -11.80 0.16 1.76
CA PRO A 116 -12.91 0.22 2.70
C PRO A 116 -12.78 -0.86 3.80
N ASP A 117 -13.55 -0.73 4.88
CA ASP A 117 -13.60 -1.70 5.99
C ASP A 117 -12.21 -2.07 6.53
N PRO A 118 -11.61 -1.21 7.37
CA PRO A 118 -10.26 -1.43 7.89
C PRO A 118 -10.10 -2.78 8.59
N GLY A 119 -8.95 -3.41 8.38
CA GLY A 119 -8.70 -4.73 8.94
C GLY A 119 -7.28 -5.22 8.69
N ALA A 120 -7.00 -6.43 9.13
CA ALA A 120 -5.75 -7.11 8.91
C ALA A 120 -5.98 -8.56 8.46
N CYS A 121 -5.13 -9.05 7.57
CA CYS A 121 -5.10 -10.44 7.17
C CYS A 121 -3.66 -10.95 7.25
N ILE A 122 -3.47 -12.14 7.80
CA ILE A 122 -2.19 -12.84 7.77
C ILE A 122 -2.37 -14.08 6.90
N LEU A 123 -1.54 -14.20 5.86
CA LEU A 123 -1.53 -15.34 4.97
C LEU A 123 -0.31 -16.19 5.31
N LEU A 124 -0.55 -17.46 5.64
CA LEU A 124 0.47 -18.40 6.09
C LEU A 124 0.40 -19.69 5.28
N GLU A 125 1.54 -20.36 5.14
CA GLU A 125 1.57 -21.75 4.68
C GLU A 125 1.52 -22.69 5.88
N ALA A 126 0.48 -23.51 5.99
CA ALA A 126 0.30 -24.47 7.06
C ALA A 126 0.26 -25.90 6.53
N LYS A 127 0.84 -26.84 7.29
CA LYS A 127 0.75 -28.26 6.96
C LYS A 127 -0.70 -28.74 7.12
N GLN A 128 -1.23 -29.38 6.09
CA GLN A 128 -2.57 -29.96 6.15
C GLN A 128 -2.54 -31.21 7.07
N PRO A 129 -3.45 -31.29 8.05
CA PRO A 129 -3.52 -32.49 8.90
C PRO A 129 -3.72 -33.77 8.09
N GLY A 130 -2.87 -34.78 8.37
CA GLY A 130 -2.94 -36.07 7.68
C GLY A 130 -2.27 -36.14 6.31
N GLU A 131 -1.73 -35.04 5.80
CA GLU A 131 -1.03 -34.99 4.51
C GLU A 131 0.35 -34.33 4.66
N GLU A 132 1.28 -34.73 3.77
CA GLU A 132 2.60 -34.07 3.65
C GLU A 132 2.54 -32.90 2.67
N LYS A 133 1.48 -32.07 2.75
CA LYS A 133 1.27 -30.93 1.88
C LYS A 133 1.09 -29.64 2.70
N LEU A 134 1.64 -28.57 2.17
CA LEU A 134 1.38 -27.22 2.66
C LEU A 134 0.14 -26.65 1.97
N ARG A 135 -0.64 -25.89 2.72
CA ARG A 135 -1.81 -25.19 2.22
C ARG A 135 -1.80 -23.77 2.75
N ARG A 136 -2.14 -22.82 1.86
CA ARG A 136 -2.32 -21.44 2.25
C ARG A 136 -3.57 -21.28 3.11
N VAL A 137 -3.39 -20.70 4.29
CA VAL A 137 -4.46 -20.37 5.25
C VAL A 137 -4.49 -18.87 5.50
N HIS A 138 -5.67 -18.37 5.85
CA HIS A 138 -5.93 -16.95 6.10
C HIS A 138 -6.38 -16.77 7.55
N LEU A 139 -5.87 -15.73 8.20
CA LEU A 139 -6.31 -15.26 9.50
C LEU A 139 -6.83 -13.84 9.29
N ASP A 140 -8.14 -13.70 9.19
CA ASP A 140 -8.80 -12.43 8.87
C ASP A 140 -9.35 -11.75 10.11
N LEU A 141 -9.09 -10.45 10.25
CA LEU A 141 -9.60 -9.59 11.33
C LEU A 141 -10.19 -8.33 10.70
N LEU A 142 -11.50 -8.16 10.79
CA LEU A 142 -12.18 -6.92 10.42
C LEU A 142 -12.42 -6.08 11.69
N PHE A 143 -11.90 -4.85 11.71
CA PHE A 143 -11.97 -3.98 12.89
C PHE A 143 -13.42 -3.61 13.24
N LYS A 144 -14.29 -3.44 12.24
CA LYS A 144 -15.72 -3.19 12.48
C LYS A 144 -16.39 -4.31 13.30
N GLN A 145 -16.01 -5.57 13.08
CA GLN A 145 -16.55 -6.71 13.83
C GLN A 145 -16.11 -6.71 15.28
N GLN A 146 -14.93 -6.16 15.60
CA GLN A 146 -14.37 -6.13 16.94
C GLN A 146 -14.71 -4.86 17.71
N PHE A 147 -14.76 -3.73 17.04
CA PHE A 147 -14.85 -2.40 17.67
C PHE A 147 -16.12 -1.64 17.29
N GLY A 148 -17.01 -2.24 16.48
CA GLY A 148 -18.19 -1.56 15.95
C GLY A 148 -17.85 -0.47 14.89
N ASP A 149 -18.85 0.32 14.53
CA ASP A 149 -18.66 1.43 13.60
C ASP A 149 -17.80 2.52 14.23
N GLN A 150 -16.83 3.00 13.47
CA GLN A 150 -15.92 4.05 13.87
C GLN A 150 -16.28 5.37 13.19
N PRO A 151 -16.06 6.53 13.83
CA PRO A 151 -16.25 7.83 13.20
C PRO A 151 -15.47 7.94 11.88
N GLY A 152 -16.06 8.62 10.91
CA GLY A 152 -15.43 8.84 9.61
C GLY A 152 -14.08 9.57 9.71
N PRO A 153 -13.19 9.44 8.72
CA PRO A 153 -11.86 10.06 8.77
C PRO A 153 -11.93 11.59 8.86
N TYR A 154 -12.86 12.24 8.16
CA TYR A 154 -13.04 13.69 8.22
C TYR A 154 -13.63 14.14 9.56
N GLU A 155 -14.56 13.39 10.13
CA GLU A 155 -15.12 13.68 11.45
C GLU A 155 -14.02 13.69 12.52
N ARG A 156 -13.13 12.71 12.49
CA ARG A 156 -11.97 12.63 13.41
C ARG A 156 -10.99 13.78 13.21
N LEU A 157 -10.69 14.15 11.95
CA LEU A 157 -9.80 15.28 11.66
C LEU A 157 -10.39 16.60 12.12
N LEU A 158 -11.68 16.83 11.89
CA LEU A 158 -12.35 18.06 12.34
C LEU A 158 -12.41 18.14 13.87
N ALA A 159 -12.70 17.03 14.54
CA ALA A 159 -12.68 16.98 16.01
C ALA A 159 -11.28 17.29 16.57
N ASP A 160 -10.23 16.71 15.98
CA ASP A 160 -8.85 17.00 16.38
C ASP A 160 -8.46 18.45 16.11
N ALA A 161 -8.87 19.04 14.99
CA ALA A 161 -8.62 20.44 14.69
C ALA A 161 -9.27 21.38 15.72
N LEU A 162 -10.54 21.12 16.09
CA LEU A 162 -11.27 21.88 17.08
C LEU A 162 -10.65 21.73 18.50
N ALA A 163 -10.12 20.56 18.82
CA ALA A 163 -9.45 20.30 20.09
C ALA A 163 -7.99 20.78 20.13
N GLY A 164 -7.43 21.34 19.03
CA GLY A 164 -6.02 21.68 18.93
C GLY A 164 -5.07 20.48 18.93
N ASN A 165 -5.60 19.27 18.70
CA ASN A 165 -4.82 18.03 18.67
C ASN A 165 -4.15 17.86 17.31
N GLN A 166 -2.84 18.00 17.26
CA GLN A 166 -2.05 17.93 16.02
C GLN A 166 -1.61 16.50 15.64
N GLN A 167 -2.03 15.48 16.36
CA GLN A 167 -1.50 14.10 16.18
C GLN A 167 -1.74 13.52 14.78
N ARG A 168 -2.84 13.86 14.12
CA ARG A 168 -3.19 13.36 12.78
C ARG A 168 -2.77 14.28 11.66
N PHE A 169 -2.17 15.43 11.98
CA PHE A 169 -1.71 16.39 10.97
C PHE A 169 -0.23 16.20 10.66
N ALA A 170 0.09 16.29 9.38
CA ALA A 170 1.48 16.22 8.94
C ALA A 170 2.24 17.46 9.40
N ARG A 171 3.50 17.28 9.82
CA ARG A 171 4.41 18.38 10.15
C ARG A 171 5.06 18.92 8.87
N GLU A 172 5.26 20.21 8.80
CA GLU A 172 5.75 20.92 7.60
C GLU A 172 7.06 20.33 7.06
N ASP A 173 8.03 20.08 7.92
CA ASP A 173 9.32 19.50 7.53
C ASP A 173 9.17 18.10 6.91
N SER A 174 8.23 17.29 7.41
CA SER A 174 7.92 15.99 6.82
C SER A 174 7.29 16.13 5.43
N ILE A 175 6.44 17.16 5.23
CA ILE A 175 5.86 17.47 3.92
C ILE A 175 6.95 17.87 2.93
N ILE A 176 7.87 18.74 3.35
CA ILE A 176 9.01 19.17 2.51
C ILE A 176 9.84 17.97 2.07
N GLU A 177 10.14 17.05 3.00
CA GLU A 177 10.89 15.83 2.68
C GLU A 177 10.13 14.91 1.69
N THR A 178 8.80 14.80 1.81
CA THR A 178 8.03 14.00 0.84
C THR A 178 8.07 14.62 -0.56
N TRP A 179 8.04 15.96 -0.68
CA TRP A 179 8.24 16.63 -1.97
C TRP A 179 9.65 16.41 -2.52
N ARG A 180 10.69 16.52 -1.68
CA ARG A 180 12.07 16.20 -2.09
C ARG A 180 12.21 14.81 -2.69
N ILE A 181 11.53 13.81 -2.10
CA ILE A 181 11.57 12.43 -2.59
C ILE A 181 10.98 12.33 -4.00
N VAL A 182 9.85 12.97 -4.28
CA VAL A 182 9.14 12.83 -5.56
C VAL A 182 9.54 13.86 -6.62
N GLN A 183 10.25 14.93 -6.23
CA GLN A 183 10.64 16.01 -7.15
C GLN A 183 11.36 15.51 -8.41
N PRO A 184 12.29 14.53 -8.36
CA PRO A 184 12.95 14.02 -9.56
C PRO A 184 11.98 13.44 -10.61
N LEU A 185 10.82 12.91 -10.18
CA LEU A 185 9.79 12.38 -11.08
C LEU A 185 9.00 13.50 -11.76
N ILE A 186 8.84 14.63 -11.08
CA ILE A 186 8.18 15.83 -11.61
C ILE A 186 9.09 16.53 -12.62
N ASP A 187 10.38 16.65 -12.30
CA ASP A 187 11.37 17.31 -13.14
C ASP A 187 11.68 16.48 -14.41
N ASN A 188 11.62 15.15 -14.29
CA ASN A 188 11.91 14.22 -15.39
C ASN A 188 10.79 13.16 -15.51
N PRO A 189 9.58 13.57 -15.93
CA PRO A 189 8.47 12.66 -16.07
C PRO A 189 8.74 11.64 -17.19
N CYS A 190 8.52 10.35 -16.90
CA CYS A 190 8.55 9.32 -17.91
C CYS A 190 7.39 9.47 -18.92
N GLU A 191 7.41 8.69 -20.00
CA GLU A 191 6.31 8.64 -20.97
C GLU A 191 4.98 8.28 -20.29
N LEU A 192 3.89 8.91 -20.75
CA LEU A 192 2.54 8.67 -20.24
C LEU A 192 1.95 7.44 -20.92
N GLU A 193 1.71 6.39 -20.17
CA GLU A 193 1.02 5.21 -20.66
C GLU A 193 -0.51 5.33 -20.49
N TYR A 194 -1.28 4.64 -21.34
CA TYR A 194 -2.73 4.59 -21.20
C TYR A 194 -3.19 3.25 -20.63
N TYR A 195 -4.26 3.26 -19.85
CA TYR A 195 -4.86 2.05 -19.31
C TYR A 195 -6.39 2.08 -19.36
N ARG A 196 -6.98 0.91 -19.46
CA ARG A 196 -8.45 0.75 -19.49
C ARG A 196 -9.05 0.98 -18.12
N VAL A 197 -10.21 1.62 -18.10
CA VAL A 197 -11.07 1.68 -16.90
C VAL A 197 -11.37 0.26 -16.41
N GLY A 198 -11.28 0.04 -15.10
CA GLY A 198 -11.48 -1.28 -14.50
C GLY A 198 -10.28 -2.24 -14.60
N SER A 199 -9.14 -1.78 -15.14
CA SER A 199 -7.88 -2.53 -15.13
C SER A 199 -7.06 -2.25 -13.86
N TRP A 200 -5.88 -2.86 -13.74
CA TRP A 200 -4.94 -2.61 -12.64
C TRP A 200 -3.84 -1.60 -12.98
N GLY A 201 -4.08 -0.76 -13.98
CA GLY A 201 -3.14 0.25 -14.45
C GLY A 201 -2.47 -0.14 -15.77
N PRO A 202 -1.51 0.65 -16.23
CA PRO A 202 -0.80 0.42 -17.48
C PRO A 202 0.10 -0.82 -17.41
N GLU A 203 0.45 -1.36 -18.57
CA GLU A 203 1.26 -2.57 -18.69
C GLU A 203 2.66 -2.41 -18.09
N GLY A 204 3.28 -1.24 -18.28
CA GLY A 204 4.60 -0.92 -17.71
C GLY A 204 4.66 -1.02 -16.19
N ALA A 205 3.53 -0.86 -15.49
CA ALA A 205 3.49 -1.03 -14.04
C ALA A 205 3.88 -2.45 -13.59
N SER A 206 3.67 -3.46 -14.43
CA SER A 206 4.06 -4.85 -14.14
C SER A 206 5.58 -5.02 -14.13
N ASN A 207 6.30 -4.22 -14.93
CA ASN A 207 7.75 -4.29 -15.03
C ASN A 207 8.45 -3.85 -13.74
N LEU A 208 7.84 -2.95 -12.95
CA LEU A 208 8.36 -2.53 -11.65
C LEU A 208 8.52 -3.70 -10.68
N MET A 209 7.67 -4.71 -10.80
CA MET A 209 7.63 -5.90 -9.93
C MET A 209 8.43 -7.08 -10.49
N HIS A 210 9.22 -6.88 -11.57
CA HIS A 210 10.03 -7.95 -12.13
C HIS A 210 11.01 -8.50 -11.07
N GLY A 211 11.00 -9.82 -10.88
CA GLY A 211 11.79 -10.50 -9.85
C GLY A 211 11.16 -10.53 -8.45
N TYR A 212 9.99 -9.88 -8.25
CA TYR A 212 9.31 -9.81 -6.95
C TYR A 212 7.92 -10.50 -6.95
N GLY A 213 7.63 -11.31 -7.97
CA GLY A 213 6.39 -12.10 -8.05
C GLY A 213 5.15 -11.34 -8.48
N GLY A 214 5.30 -10.10 -8.97
CA GLY A 214 4.21 -9.28 -9.50
C GLY A 214 3.32 -8.62 -8.44
N TRP A 215 2.44 -7.73 -8.90
CA TRP A 215 1.44 -7.09 -8.05
C TRP A 215 0.43 -8.11 -7.53
N ARG A 216 0.24 -8.15 -6.22
CA ARG A 216 -0.78 -8.99 -5.60
C ARG A 216 -2.17 -8.39 -5.80
N ARG A 217 -3.18 -9.25 -5.92
CA ARG A 217 -4.57 -8.79 -5.84
C ARG A 217 -4.86 -8.32 -4.42
N PRO A 218 -5.65 -7.25 -4.24
CA PRO A 218 -6.03 -6.80 -2.92
C PRO A 218 -6.74 -7.89 -2.12
N TRP A 219 -6.58 -7.84 -0.81
CA TRP A 219 -7.36 -8.66 0.09
C TRP A 219 -8.79 -8.10 0.17
N LEU A 220 -9.74 -8.88 -0.35
CA LEU A 220 -11.16 -8.59 -0.29
C LEU A 220 -11.79 -9.69 0.58
N PRO A 221 -12.05 -9.44 1.88
CA PRO A 221 -12.74 -10.39 2.72
C PRO A 221 -14.12 -10.67 2.11
N GLU A 222 -14.54 -11.92 2.12
CA GLU A 222 -15.87 -12.29 1.65
C GLU A 222 -16.89 -11.40 2.41
N ARG A 223 -17.78 -10.74 1.69
CA ARG A 223 -18.92 -10.07 2.30
C ARG A 223 -19.66 -11.13 3.09
N ALA A 224 -19.81 -10.92 4.41
CA ALA A 224 -20.69 -11.77 5.20
C ALA A 224 -22.04 -11.88 4.45
N PRO A 225 -22.60 -13.10 4.28
CA PRO A 225 -23.89 -13.23 3.65
C PRO A 225 -24.86 -12.30 4.37
N GLU A 226 -25.63 -11.52 3.60
CA GLU A 226 -26.66 -10.66 4.18
C GLU A 226 -27.55 -11.52 5.10
N PRO A 227 -27.86 -11.05 6.31
CA PRO A 227 -28.75 -11.79 7.19
C PRO A 227 -30.04 -12.05 6.43
N VAL A 228 -30.34 -13.34 6.22
CA VAL A 228 -31.61 -13.76 5.61
C VAL A 228 -32.71 -13.12 6.45
N ALA A 229 -33.48 -12.22 5.84
CA ALA A 229 -34.61 -11.59 6.50
C ALA A 229 -35.49 -12.71 7.06
N ALA A 230 -35.65 -12.75 8.37
CA ALA A 230 -36.56 -13.71 9.02
C ALA A 230 -37.97 -13.43 8.51
N SER A 231 -38.54 -14.39 7.78
CA SER A 231 -39.92 -14.45 7.32
C SER A 231 -40.86 -14.70 8.49
#